data_13a346e2dc05586559137e3c6fdb3cf9
#
_entry.id   13a346e2dc05586559137e3c6fdb3cf9
#
_cell.length_a   1.000
_cell.length_b   1.000
_cell.length_c   1.000
_cell.angle_alpha   90.00
_cell.angle_beta   90.00
_cell.angle_gamma   90.00
#
_symmetry.space_group_name_H-M   'P 1'
#
loop_
_entity.id
_entity.type
_entity.pdbx_description
1 polymer ?
#
loop_
_entity_poly.entity_id
_entity_poly.type
_entity_poly.pdbx_seq_one_letter_code
_entity_poly.pdbx_strand_id
1 'polypeptide(L)'
;MRMKEILKQLEQLLNEKDFDLLKIQELKTEILKNHVKGLKIENYIGDYPTFMEPVILGDNVKIGDDVLIGPKVYIGNDSEIEDYAEISNSIIFDNVKIGKNFKLDNCIIVNNSKLSFDNFSNKNCILKGIAESEEELEIISL
;
A
#
# COMPACT_ATOMS: atom_id res chain seq x y z
N MET A 1 -0.21 -21.61 1.91
CA MET A 1 -1.38 -20.76 1.59
C MET A 1 -0.97 -19.76 0.51
N ARG A 2 -1.82 -19.52 -0.44
CA ARG A 2 -1.53 -18.59 -1.54
C ARG A 2 -1.62 -17.15 -1.06
N MET A 3 -0.83 -16.28 -1.66
CA MET A 3 -0.82 -14.86 -1.33
C MET A 3 -2.22 -14.23 -1.40
N LYS A 4 -3.00 -14.58 -2.43
CA LYS A 4 -4.35 -14.05 -2.61
C LYS A 4 -5.27 -14.35 -1.41
N GLU A 5 -5.15 -15.55 -0.85
CA GLU A 5 -5.94 -15.96 0.31
C GLU A 5 -5.53 -15.19 1.56
N ILE A 6 -4.23 -15.00 1.75
CA ILE A 6 -3.69 -14.27 2.90
C ILE A 6 -4.06 -12.78 2.80
N LEU A 7 -3.96 -12.20 1.62
CA LEU A 7 -4.40 -10.83 1.38
C LEU A 7 -5.88 -10.65 1.72
N LYS A 8 -6.71 -11.61 1.36
CA LYS A 8 -8.13 -11.57 1.65
C LYS A 8 -8.40 -11.63 3.16
N GLN A 9 -7.67 -12.49 3.88
CA GLN A 9 -7.78 -12.56 5.33
C GLN A 9 -7.38 -11.23 5.98
N LEU A 10 -6.27 -10.66 5.52
CA LEU A 10 -5.80 -9.38 6.05
C LEU A 10 -6.81 -8.26 5.76
N GLU A 11 -7.35 -8.22 4.56
CA GLU A 11 -8.38 -7.24 4.20
C GLU A 11 -9.60 -7.34 5.10
N GLN A 12 -10.04 -8.56 5.42
CA GLN A 12 -11.18 -8.78 6.32
C GLN A 12 -10.88 -8.21 7.72
N LEU A 13 -9.69 -8.47 8.24
CA LEU A 13 -9.30 -7.94 9.55
C LEU A 13 -9.27 -6.41 9.56
N LEU A 14 -8.83 -5.80 8.48
CA LEU A 14 -8.73 -4.34 8.36
C LEU A 14 -10.09 -3.66 8.24
N ASN A 15 -11.13 -4.40 7.91
CA ASN A 15 -12.49 -3.88 7.80
C ASN A 15 -13.37 -4.24 8.99
N GLU A 16 -12.81 -4.87 10.01
CA GLU A 16 -13.49 -5.13 11.26
C GLU A 16 -13.48 -3.87 12.14
N LYS A 17 -14.46 -3.78 13.04
CA LYS A 17 -14.59 -2.63 13.93
C LYS A 17 -13.42 -2.51 14.89
N ASP A 18 -12.97 -3.63 15.45
CA ASP A 18 -11.84 -3.69 16.36
C ASP A 18 -10.69 -4.42 15.69
N PHE A 19 -9.52 -3.77 15.60
CA PHE A 19 -8.37 -4.33 14.94
C PHE A 19 -7.62 -5.34 15.83
N ASP A 20 -7.40 -6.54 15.31
CA ASP A 20 -6.49 -7.51 15.89
C ASP A 20 -5.08 -7.19 15.38
N LEU A 21 -4.38 -6.26 16.02
CA LEU A 21 -3.10 -5.76 15.56
C LEU A 21 -2.03 -6.85 15.47
N LEU A 22 -2.00 -7.80 16.40
CA LEU A 22 -1.04 -8.90 16.35
C LEU A 22 -1.23 -9.74 15.10
N LYS A 23 -2.48 -10.10 14.80
CA LYS A 23 -2.80 -10.91 13.63
C LYS A 23 -2.53 -10.15 12.34
N ILE A 24 -2.83 -8.85 12.31
CA ILE A 24 -2.55 -7.99 11.18
C ILE A 24 -1.05 -7.95 10.89
N GLN A 25 -0.22 -7.77 11.91
CA GLN A 25 1.23 -7.75 11.77
C GLN A 25 1.78 -9.10 11.28
N GLU A 26 1.25 -10.21 11.82
CA GLU A 26 1.65 -11.54 11.38
C GLU A 26 1.37 -11.76 9.89
N LEU A 27 0.17 -11.42 9.45
CA LEU A 27 -0.21 -11.59 8.04
C LEU A 27 0.58 -10.66 7.12
N LYS A 28 0.81 -9.43 7.55
CA LYS A 28 1.63 -8.48 6.80
C LYS A 28 3.04 -9.03 6.61
N THR A 29 3.65 -9.50 7.68
CA THR A 29 5.00 -10.06 7.64
C THR A 29 5.05 -11.28 6.72
N GLU A 30 4.08 -12.17 6.82
CA GLU A 30 4.04 -13.35 5.96
C GLU A 30 3.93 -12.97 4.48
N ILE A 31 3.07 -12.04 4.14
CA ILE A 31 2.91 -11.58 2.76
C ILE A 31 4.22 -11.01 2.23
N LEU A 32 4.78 -10.06 2.93
CA LEU A 32 5.97 -9.35 2.45
C LEU A 32 7.22 -10.23 2.45
N LYS A 33 7.37 -11.12 3.41
CA LYS A 33 8.54 -11.98 3.51
C LYS A 33 8.47 -13.18 2.57
N ASN A 34 7.32 -13.83 2.49
CA ASN A 34 7.19 -15.13 1.83
C ASN A 34 6.51 -15.10 0.49
N HIS A 35 5.74 -14.07 0.18
CA HIS A 35 4.95 -14.01 -1.04
C HIS A 35 5.30 -12.88 -1.99
N VAL A 36 5.84 -11.78 -1.50
CA VAL A 36 6.29 -10.69 -2.37
C VAL A 36 7.73 -10.97 -2.76
N LYS A 37 7.92 -11.51 -3.97
CA LYS A 37 9.21 -11.94 -4.48
C LYS A 37 9.38 -11.48 -5.93
N GLY A 38 10.60 -11.08 -6.28
CA GLY A 38 10.90 -10.66 -7.63
C GLY A 38 10.27 -9.33 -7.99
N LEU A 39 10.04 -9.13 -9.28
CA LEU A 39 9.47 -7.90 -9.80
C LEU A 39 8.33 -8.24 -10.75
N LYS A 40 7.08 -8.06 -10.30
CA LYS A 40 5.87 -8.33 -11.08
C LYS A 40 5.12 -7.03 -11.30
N ILE A 41 5.47 -6.33 -12.38
CA ILE A 41 5.00 -4.97 -12.66
C ILE A 41 4.45 -4.82 -14.08
N GLU A 42 3.81 -5.87 -14.63
CA GLU A 42 3.56 -5.98 -16.07
C GLU A 42 2.60 -4.94 -16.65
N ASN A 43 1.58 -4.52 -15.99
CA ASN A 43 0.52 -3.73 -16.60
C ASN A 43 0.24 -2.40 -15.91
N TYR A 44 1.29 -1.74 -15.42
CA TYR A 44 1.09 -0.42 -14.82
C TYR A 44 1.01 0.68 -15.89
N ILE A 45 0.38 1.79 -15.53
CA ILE A 45 0.26 2.98 -16.37
C ILE A 45 1.11 4.07 -15.72
N GLY A 46 2.12 4.57 -16.41
CA GLY A 46 2.99 5.62 -15.90
C GLY A 46 4.32 5.70 -16.61
N ASP A 47 5.02 6.82 -16.43
CA ASP A 47 6.30 7.10 -17.06
C ASP A 47 7.42 7.05 -16.02
N TYR A 48 8.36 6.14 -16.23
CA TYR A 48 9.64 6.09 -15.51
C TYR A 48 9.60 6.04 -13.98
N PRO A 49 8.69 5.26 -13.34
CA PRO A 49 8.87 5.01 -11.91
C PRO A 49 10.12 4.17 -11.68
N THR A 50 10.68 4.23 -10.48
CA THR A 50 11.81 3.40 -10.08
C THR A 50 11.32 2.30 -9.15
N PHE A 51 11.64 1.06 -9.48
CA PHE A 51 11.29 -0.10 -8.66
C PHE A 51 12.53 -0.71 -8.03
N MET A 52 12.45 -1.02 -6.74
CA MET A 52 13.47 -1.79 -6.03
C MET A 52 12.85 -3.12 -5.60
N GLU A 53 13.38 -4.23 -6.13
CA GLU A 53 12.84 -5.55 -5.81
C GLU A 53 12.87 -5.87 -4.32
N PRO A 54 11.91 -6.64 -3.79
CA PRO A 54 10.76 -7.20 -4.50
C PRO A 54 9.56 -6.25 -4.54
N VAL A 55 8.83 -6.27 -5.66
CA VAL A 55 7.60 -5.48 -5.84
C VAL A 55 6.60 -6.29 -6.65
N ILE A 56 5.35 -6.30 -6.21
CA ILE A 56 4.24 -6.87 -6.97
C ILE A 56 3.16 -5.80 -7.14
N LEU A 57 2.80 -5.52 -8.38
CA LEU A 57 1.67 -4.65 -8.72
C LEU A 57 0.51 -5.50 -9.22
N GLY A 58 -0.69 -5.14 -8.81
CA GLY A 58 -1.92 -5.66 -9.40
C GLY A 58 -2.17 -5.06 -10.77
N ASP A 59 -3.40 -5.23 -11.27
CA ASP A 59 -3.79 -4.74 -12.58
C ASP A 59 -4.21 -3.27 -12.52
N ASN A 60 -3.97 -2.56 -13.61
CA ASN A 60 -4.44 -1.18 -13.80
C ASN A 60 -3.97 -0.22 -12.70
N VAL A 61 -2.72 -0.36 -12.26
CA VAL A 61 -2.12 0.55 -11.29
C VAL A 61 -1.56 1.77 -12.04
N LYS A 62 -1.94 2.96 -11.61
CA LYS A 62 -1.44 4.22 -12.20
C LYS A 62 -0.35 4.80 -11.30
N ILE A 63 0.77 5.13 -11.90
CA ILE A 63 1.94 5.62 -11.15
C ILE A 63 2.41 6.93 -11.78
N GLY A 64 2.51 7.95 -10.96
CA GLY A 64 2.99 9.26 -11.40
C GLY A 64 4.49 9.31 -11.66
N ASP A 65 5.00 10.51 -11.85
CA ASP A 65 6.41 10.77 -12.16
C ASP A 65 7.28 10.74 -10.91
N ASP A 66 8.52 10.30 -11.06
CA ASP A 66 9.51 10.29 -9.99
C ASP A 66 9.06 9.55 -8.73
N VAL A 67 8.31 8.46 -8.91
CA VAL A 67 7.85 7.60 -7.83
C VAL A 67 8.89 6.50 -7.59
N LEU A 68 9.17 6.23 -6.31
CA LEU A 68 10.07 5.15 -5.90
C LEU A 68 9.27 4.10 -5.13
N ILE A 69 9.23 2.88 -5.63
CA ILE A 69 8.47 1.78 -5.03
C ILE A 69 9.41 0.62 -4.72
N GLY A 70 9.39 0.17 -3.47
CA GLY A 70 10.18 -0.95 -3.00
C GLY A 70 11.25 -0.55 -2.01
N PRO A 71 11.95 -1.54 -1.40
CA PRO A 71 11.66 -2.96 -1.55
C PRO A 71 10.45 -3.42 -0.74
N LYS A 72 10.00 -4.63 -1.02
CA LYS A 72 8.91 -5.30 -0.28
C LYS A 72 7.61 -4.51 -0.30
N VAL A 73 7.05 -4.34 -1.49
CA VAL A 73 5.79 -3.62 -1.67
C VAL A 73 4.82 -4.45 -2.50
N TYR A 74 3.59 -4.50 -2.05
CA TYR A 74 2.46 -4.99 -2.82
C TYR A 74 1.46 -3.85 -3.02
N ILE A 75 1.04 -3.62 -4.26
CA ILE A 75 0.02 -2.63 -4.60
C ILE A 75 -1.11 -3.33 -5.35
N GLY A 76 -2.32 -3.22 -4.82
CA GLY A 76 -3.50 -3.87 -5.37
C GLY A 76 -4.05 -3.23 -6.63
N ASN A 77 -5.08 -3.86 -7.17
CA ASN A 77 -5.69 -3.46 -8.44
C ASN A 77 -6.31 -2.06 -8.39
N ASP A 78 -6.26 -1.36 -9.51
CA ASP A 78 -6.94 -0.07 -9.69
C ASP A 78 -6.46 1.03 -8.73
N SER A 79 -5.28 0.85 -8.16
CA SER A 79 -4.71 1.86 -7.26
C SER A 79 -3.95 2.92 -8.04
N GLU A 80 -3.85 4.10 -7.43
CA GLU A 80 -3.23 5.26 -8.06
C GLU A 80 -2.22 5.88 -7.10
N ILE A 81 -0.97 6.01 -7.58
CA ILE A 81 0.14 6.59 -6.81
C ILE A 81 0.56 7.87 -7.52
N GLU A 82 0.42 9.00 -6.83
CA GLU A 82 0.73 10.30 -7.40
C GLU A 82 2.25 10.57 -7.41
N ASP A 83 2.63 11.70 -8.03
CA ASP A 83 4.03 12.07 -8.25
C ASP A 83 4.85 12.15 -6.96
N TYR A 84 6.12 11.80 -7.04
CA TYR A 84 7.11 11.92 -5.97
C TYR A 84 6.86 11.07 -4.74
N ALA A 85 5.96 10.09 -4.82
CA ALA A 85 5.74 9.18 -3.70
C ALA A 85 6.91 8.20 -3.54
N GLU A 86 7.20 7.84 -2.30
CA GLU A 86 8.19 6.81 -1.96
C GLU A 86 7.52 5.81 -1.02
N ILE A 87 7.50 4.55 -1.42
CA ILE A 87 6.79 3.50 -0.69
C ILE A 87 7.71 2.30 -0.51
N SER A 88 7.88 1.84 0.73
CA SER A 88 8.68 0.66 1.05
C SER A 88 8.03 -0.17 2.15
N ASN A 89 8.30 -1.48 2.16
CA ASN A 89 7.82 -2.42 3.18
C ASN A 89 6.33 -2.32 3.47
N SER A 90 5.51 -2.11 2.44
CA SER A 90 4.11 -1.75 2.61
C SER A 90 3.17 -2.59 1.75
N ILE A 91 1.94 -2.70 2.22
CA ILE A 91 0.86 -3.33 1.48
C ILE A 91 -0.21 -2.27 1.22
N ILE A 92 -0.48 -2.03 -0.05
CA ILE A 92 -1.53 -1.12 -0.50
C ILE A 92 -2.61 -1.98 -1.15
N PHE A 93 -3.80 -1.96 -0.60
CA PHE A 93 -4.91 -2.77 -1.11
C PHE A 93 -5.54 -2.17 -2.36
N ASP A 94 -6.61 -2.79 -2.84
CA ASP A 94 -7.25 -2.40 -4.11
C ASP A 94 -7.92 -1.03 -4.01
N ASN A 95 -7.96 -0.34 -5.13
CA ASN A 95 -8.71 0.89 -5.30
C ASN A 95 -8.32 1.98 -4.31
N VAL A 96 -7.01 2.12 -4.08
CA VAL A 96 -6.44 3.11 -3.17
C VAL A 96 -5.81 4.25 -3.96
N LYS A 97 -5.98 5.48 -3.47
CA LYS A 97 -5.26 6.63 -4.01
C LYS A 97 -4.27 7.16 -2.98
N ILE A 98 -3.02 7.33 -3.40
CA ILE A 98 -1.95 7.93 -2.61
C ILE A 98 -1.59 9.28 -3.24
N GLY A 99 -1.60 10.33 -2.44
CA GLY A 99 -1.32 11.69 -2.90
C GLY A 99 0.14 11.95 -3.22
N LYS A 100 0.42 13.17 -3.70
CA LYS A 100 1.78 13.57 -4.11
C LYS A 100 2.72 13.68 -2.92
N ASN A 101 3.96 13.30 -3.15
CA ASN A 101 5.03 13.42 -2.15
C ASN A 101 4.68 12.72 -0.84
N PHE A 102 4.04 11.57 -0.92
CA PHE A 102 3.82 10.68 0.22
C PHE A 102 5.08 9.84 0.43
N LYS A 103 5.49 9.69 1.69
CA LYS A 103 6.60 8.82 2.07
C LYS A 103 6.12 7.83 3.11
N LEU A 104 5.99 6.58 2.72
CA LEU A 104 5.40 5.52 3.53
C LEU A 104 6.40 4.37 3.68
N ASP A 105 6.64 3.97 4.93
CA ASP A 105 7.47 2.81 5.24
C ASP A 105 6.77 1.97 6.29
N ASN A 106 6.67 0.66 6.02
CA ASN A 106 6.04 -0.28 6.94
C ASN A 106 4.58 0.10 7.24
N CYS A 107 3.82 0.41 6.18
CA CYS A 107 2.43 0.82 6.29
C CYS A 107 1.49 -0.15 5.59
N ILE A 108 0.24 -0.16 6.02
CA ILE A 108 -0.85 -0.84 5.34
C ILE A 108 -1.90 0.20 5.00
N ILE A 109 -2.31 0.27 3.74
CA ILE A 109 -3.37 1.18 3.31
C ILE A 109 -4.59 0.35 2.93
N VAL A 110 -5.69 0.58 3.65
CA VAL A 110 -6.90 -0.22 3.55
C VAL A 110 -7.59 0.01 2.19
N ASN A 111 -8.18 -1.04 1.65
CA ASN A 111 -8.89 -0.98 0.37
C ASN A 111 -9.90 0.17 0.33
N ASN A 112 -10.03 0.77 -0.83
CA ASN A 112 -10.93 1.90 -1.10
C ASN A 112 -10.58 3.20 -0.39
N SER A 113 -9.41 3.27 0.25
CA SER A 113 -8.95 4.52 0.87
C SER A 113 -8.51 5.50 -0.20
N LYS A 114 -8.90 6.77 -0.04
CA LYS A 114 -8.55 7.84 -0.98
C LYS A 114 -7.86 8.95 -0.19
N LEU A 115 -6.54 8.99 -0.28
CA LEU A 115 -5.72 9.97 0.41
C LEU A 115 -5.42 11.10 -0.58
N SER A 116 -6.41 12.00 -0.73
CA SER A 116 -6.41 13.05 -1.75
C SER A 116 -5.85 14.36 -1.21
N PHE A 117 -4.64 14.29 -0.66
CA PHE A 117 -3.87 15.44 -0.19
C PHE A 117 -2.39 15.17 -0.42
N ASP A 118 -1.53 16.14 -0.20
CA ASP A 118 -0.11 16.07 -0.53
C ASP A 118 0.79 16.20 0.69
N ASN A 119 2.05 15.80 0.55
CA ASN A 119 3.11 16.03 1.55
C ASN A 119 2.84 15.36 2.88
N PHE A 120 2.75 14.05 2.87
CA PHE A 120 2.51 13.26 4.08
C PHE A 120 3.59 12.20 4.22
N SER A 121 4.16 12.07 5.41
CA SER A 121 5.14 11.03 5.73
C SER A 121 4.72 10.31 6.99
N ASN A 122 4.72 8.98 6.95
CA ASN A 122 4.44 8.18 8.12
C ASN A 122 5.07 6.80 7.99
N LYS A 123 5.18 6.12 9.11
CA LYS A 123 5.72 4.76 9.17
C LYS A 123 5.05 3.96 10.26
N ASN A 124 5.10 2.63 10.14
CA ASN A 124 4.58 1.70 11.14
C ASN A 124 3.11 1.98 11.47
N CYS A 125 2.27 2.05 10.43
CA CYS A 125 0.88 2.42 10.64
C CYS A 125 -0.07 1.77 9.64
N ILE A 126 -1.35 1.81 9.99
CA ILE A 126 -2.46 1.49 9.09
C ILE A 126 -3.14 2.81 8.77
N LEU A 127 -3.38 3.06 7.47
CA LEU A 127 -4.08 4.25 7.00
C LEU A 127 -5.41 3.84 6.38
N LYS A 128 -6.48 4.51 6.78
CA LYS A 128 -7.82 4.17 6.33
C LYS A 128 -8.69 5.42 6.19
N GLY A 129 -9.45 5.48 5.11
CA GLY A 129 -10.48 6.49 4.95
C GLY A 129 -10.42 7.24 3.63
N ILE A 130 -11.43 8.08 3.44
CA ILE A 130 -11.52 8.99 2.30
C ILE A 130 -11.22 10.38 2.86
N ALA A 131 -10.03 10.88 2.56
CA ALA A 131 -9.51 12.07 3.22
C ALA A 131 -8.99 13.09 2.21
N GLU A 132 -9.34 14.36 2.41
CA GLU A 132 -8.80 15.49 1.66
C GLU A 132 -7.77 16.25 2.49
N SER A 133 -7.54 15.81 3.73
CA SER A 133 -6.53 16.34 4.63
C SER A 133 -6.10 15.26 5.60
N GLU A 134 -4.94 15.44 6.22
CA GLU A 134 -4.43 14.51 7.21
C GLU A 134 -5.42 14.32 8.39
N GLU A 135 -6.10 15.36 8.78
CA GLU A 135 -7.03 15.34 9.90
C GLU A 135 -8.24 14.42 9.66
N GLU A 136 -8.60 14.20 8.41
CA GLU A 136 -9.70 13.31 8.03
C GLU A 136 -9.29 11.85 7.95
N LEU A 137 -7.98 11.57 7.99
CA LEU A 137 -7.45 10.23 7.82
C LEU A 137 -7.41 9.48 9.15
N GLU A 138 -7.90 8.23 9.15
CA GLU A 138 -7.75 7.36 10.30
C GLU A 138 -6.35 6.73 10.26
N ILE A 139 -5.58 6.95 11.32
CA ILE A 139 -4.21 6.47 11.44
C ILE A 139 -4.12 5.58 12.69
N ILE A 140 -3.74 4.32 12.48
CA ILE A 140 -3.59 3.36 13.56
C ILE A 140 -2.13 2.91 13.60
N SER A 141 -1.47 3.04 14.74
CA SER A 141 -0.08 2.60 14.92
C SER A 141 0.02 1.08 14.91
N LEU A 142 1.01 0.58 14.20
CA LEU A 142 1.35 -0.85 14.20
C LEU A 142 2.35 -1.20 15.29
#